data_edd5c35d43dca022bdf4aad591c0e1e0
#
_entry.id   edd5c35d43dca022bdf4aad591c0e1e0
#
_cell.length_a   1.000
_cell.length_b   1.000
_cell.length_c   1.000
_cell.angle_alpha   90.00
_cell.angle_beta   90.00
_cell.angle_gamma   90.00
#
_symmetry.space_group_name_H-M   'P 1'
#
loop_
_entity.id
_entity.type
_entity.pdbx_description
1 polymer ?
#
loop_
_entity_poly.entity_id
_entity_poly.type
_entity_poly.pdbx_seq_one_letter_code
_entity_poly.pdbx_strand_id
1 'polypeptide(L)'
;MESQQDFPHFLPGQEDGDSQRWGRGKRIGIIGGRGQMGRLFGRFFEAQGYQVVIADHDAGEGNEEIIRISDLVLFAVPLHETVSIIRDLIPYTRPEQLLMDLSSLKVGPIQEMLRSPSSIVGLHPMFGGSISSFAGQTMVACPARIDSREWSTMRQLFENQGMRIKECTPEKHDYMMSIIQVLFHVTTMVTGRVLRELAVDVAETMEFTSPSYRLEMNLLGRIFAQNPALYSAITQMNPFTRDVLDHLEAGLKRYKEWYNADDLSAFVSDFKRSAEHLGDFCGLAFEESSALLDFSVELARTRTEDRNQKTEGGNEKAEMRR
;
A
#
# COMPACT_ATOMS: atom_id res chain seq x y z
N MET A 1 20.61 4.37 15.98
CA MET A 1 21.19 4.68 14.65
C MET A 1 20.08 4.46 13.66
N GLU A 2 19.40 5.53 13.25
CA GLU A 2 18.44 5.49 12.16
C GLU A 2 19.22 5.14 10.90
N SER A 3 18.92 3.99 10.30
CA SER A 3 19.41 3.66 8.97
C SER A 3 18.97 4.77 8.01
N GLN A 4 19.91 5.43 7.34
CA GLN A 4 19.59 6.28 6.19
C GLN A 4 18.85 5.39 5.20
N GLN A 5 17.52 5.49 5.18
CA GLN A 5 16.73 4.91 4.10
C GLN A 5 17.06 5.73 2.85
N ASP A 6 17.67 5.09 1.85
CA ASP A 6 17.82 5.66 0.53
C ASP A 6 16.41 5.91 -0.03
N PHE A 7 16.07 7.18 -0.14
CA PHE A 7 14.75 7.57 -0.69
C PHE A 7 14.81 7.57 -2.21
N PRO A 8 13.67 7.37 -2.90
CA PRO A 8 13.61 7.39 -4.35
C PRO A 8 14.16 8.71 -4.91
N HIS A 9 14.94 8.61 -5.98
CA HIS A 9 15.28 9.77 -6.80
C HIS A 9 14.07 10.13 -7.66
N PHE A 10 13.57 11.36 -7.51
CA PHE A 10 12.48 11.87 -8.32
C PHE A 10 13.04 12.64 -9.52
N LEU A 11 12.43 12.46 -10.69
CA LEU A 11 12.74 13.25 -11.87
C LEU A 11 12.30 14.69 -11.61
N PRO A 12 13.12 15.71 -11.95
CA PRO A 12 12.72 17.10 -11.81
C PRO A 12 11.51 17.42 -12.68
N GLY A 13 10.62 18.30 -12.19
CA GLY A 13 9.45 18.72 -12.93
C GLY A 13 9.81 19.37 -14.26
N GLN A 14 9.11 19.02 -15.33
CA GLN A 14 9.22 19.68 -16.63
C GLN A 14 8.60 21.09 -16.56
N GLU A 15 9.11 22.02 -17.35
CA GLU A 15 8.52 23.36 -17.48
C GLU A 15 7.34 23.27 -18.46
N ASP A 16 6.14 23.06 -17.93
CA ASP A 16 4.92 23.13 -18.73
C ASP A 16 4.38 24.56 -18.72
N GLY A 17 4.36 25.15 -19.91
CA GLY A 17 4.19 26.57 -20.13
C GLY A 17 2.80 27.15 -19.93
N ASP A 18 1.78 26.50 -19.34
CA ASP A 18 0.42 27.11 -19.32
C ASP A 18 -0.55 26.69 -18.20
N SER A 19 -0.17 25.96 -17.18
CA SER A 19 -1.07 25.67 -16.06
C SER A 19 -0.75 26.50 -14.82
N GLN A 20 -1.16 27.78 -14.83
CA GLN A 20 -0.83 28.76 -13.77
C GLN A 20 -1.36 28.40 -12.38
N ARG A 21 -2.40 27.54 -12.25
CA ARG A 21 -3.04 27.29 -10.95
C ARG A 21 -2.23 26.34 -10.06
N TRP A 22 -1.58 25.31 -10.60
CA TRP A 22 -0.81 24.33 -9.84
C TRP A 22 0.69 24.31 -10.21
N GLY A 23 1.20 25.44 -10.71
CA GLY A 23 2.60 25.61 -11.13
C GLY A 23 3.60 25.63 -9.96
N ARG A 24 4.90 25.59 -10.29
CA ARG A 24 6.01 25.71 -9.33
C ARG A 24 5.84 26.92 -8.40
N GLY A 25 6.30 26.76 -7.16
CA GLY A 25 6.23 27.81 -6.14
C GLY A 25 4.93 27.82 -5.33
N LYS A 26 3.94 27.01 -5.70
CA LYS A 26 2.75 26.78 -4.87
C LYS A 26 3.11 26.05 -3.59
N ARG A 27 2.33 26.30 -2.54
CA ARG A 27 2.55 25.71 -1.21
C ARG A 27 1.68 24.50 -1.02
N ILE A 28 2.32 23.40 -0.63
CA ILE A 28 1.67 22.14 -0.29
C ILE A 28 1.75 21.91 1.21
N GLY A 29 0.61 21.85 1.87
CA GLY A 29 0.49 21.48 3.27
C GLY A 29 0.26 19.99 3.39
N ILE A 30 1.09 19.29 4.18
CA ILE A 30 0.93 17.84 4.42
C ILE A 30 0.57 17.63 5.89
N ILE A 31 -0.66 17.21 6.13
CA ILE A 31 -1.15 16.80 7.44
C ILE A 31 -0.71 15.36 7.67
N GLY A 32 0.04 15.09 8.73
CA GLY A 32 0.72 13.80 8.95
C GLY A 32 2.05 13.69 8.17
N GLY A 33 2.69 14.81 7.88
CA GLY A 33 3.88 14.89 7.04
C GLY A 33 5.12 14.16 7.59
N ARG A 34 5.18 13.83 8.88
CA ARG A 34 6.28 13.04 9.47
C ARG A 34 6.10 11.53 9.34
N GLY A 35 4.93 11.06 8.91
CA GLY A 35 4.69 9.66 8.57
C GLY A 35 5.47 9.22 7.34
N GLN A 36 5.58 7.91 7.10
CA GLN A 36 6.32 7.37 5.95
C GLN A 36 5.80 7.91 4.61
N MET A 37 4.47 7.89 4.40
CA MET A 37 3.86 8.39 3.17
C MET A 37 3.94 9.91 3.07
N GLY A 38 3.74 10.63 4.18
CA GLY A 38 3.88 12.08 4.23
C GLY A 38 5.28 12.55 3.85
N ARG A 39 6.32 11.91 4.37
CA ARG A 39 7.73 12.17 4.00
C ARG A 39 8.03 11.83 2.54
N LEU A 40 7.52 10.71 2.04
CA LEU A 40 7.72 10.30 0.65
C LEU A 40 7.12 11.32 -0.32
N PHE A 41 5.86 11.70 -0.12
CA PHE A 41 5.19 12.67 -0.96
C PHE A 41 5.71 14.11 -0.75
N GLY A 42 6.13 14.46 0.45
CA GLY A 42 6.79 15.74 0.72
C GLY A 42 8.04 15.92 -0.16
N ARG A 43 8.94 14.96 -0.14
CA ARG A 43 10.14 14.98 -0.99
C ARG A 43 9.83 14.95 -2.48
N PHE A 44 8.80 14.18 -2.87
CA PHE A 44 8.34 14.21 -4.25
C PHE A 44 7.94 15.62 -4.67
N PHE A 45 7.09 16.29 -3.92
CA PHE A 45 6.64 17.64 -4.26
C PHE A 45 7.77 18.67 -4.20
N GLU A 46 8.70 18.58 -3.26
CA GLU A 46 9.91 19.41 -3.22
C GLU A 46 10.75 19.25 -4.49
N ALA A 47 10.95 18.00 -4.93
CA ALA A 47 11.67 17.71 -6.18
C ALA A 47 10.96 18.25 -7.44
N GLN A 48 9.63 18.45 -7.38
CA GLN A 48 8.85 19.09 -8.43
C GLN A 48 8.85 20.64 -8.34
N GLY A 49 9.53 21.21 -7.33
CA GLY A 49 9.66 22.66 -7.16
C GLY A 49 8.54 23.34 -6.37
N TYR A 50 7.75 22.55 -5.61
CA TYR A 50 6.75 23.10 -4.67
C TYR A 50 7.39 23.48 -3.33
N GLN A 51 6.76 24.42 -2.62
CA GLN A 51 7.08 24.72 -1.24
C GLN A 51 6.28 23.77 -0.33
N VAL A 52 6.95 22.85 0.36
CA VAL A 52 6.29 21.90 1.26
C VAL A 52 6.33 22.40 2.69
N VAL A 53 5.18 22.41 3.36
CA VAL A 53 5.01 22.67 4.78
C VAL A 53 4.32 21.46 5.42
N ILE A 54 4.81 21.01 6.57
CA ILE A 54 4.28 19.81 7.23
C ILE A 54 3.70 20.18 8.59
N ALA A 55 2.53 19.61 8.88
CA ALA A 55 1.96 19.57 10.22
C ALA A 55 1.96 18.14 10.74
N ASP A 56 2.23 18.00 12.02
CA ASP A 56 2.12 16.75 12.76
C ASP A 56 1.79 17.07 14.21
N HIS A 57 1.38 16.07 14.98
CA HIS A 57 0.88 16.23 16.36
C HIS A 57 1.80 17.05 17.26
N ASP A 58 3.12 17.07 16.98
CA ASP A 58 4.15 17.77 17.75
C ASP A 58 4.79 18.96 16.99
N ALA A 59 4.22 19.42 15.87
CA ALA A 59 4.75 20.53 15.11
C ALA A 59 4.26 21.87 15.72
N GLY A 60 5.15 22.86 15.77
CA GLY A 60 4.87 24.16 16.36
C GLY A 60 3.81 24.99 15.63
N GLU A 61 3.49 24.69 14.36
CA GLU A 61 2.37 25.25 13.61
C GLU A 61 1.21 24.26 13.62
N GLY A 62 0.02 24.71 14.05
CA GLY A 62 -1.17 23.87 14.11
C GLY A 62 -1.65 23.47 12.72
N ASN A 63 -2.32 22.33 12.61
CA ASN A 63 -2.93 21.82 11.37
C ASN A 63 -3.78 22.89 10.66
N GLU A 64 -4.47 23.73 11.44
CA GLU A 64 -5.32 24.81 10.93
C GLU A 64 -4.54 25.87 10.16
N GLU A 65 -3.37 26.28 10.69
CA GLU A 65 -2.52 27.27 10.04
C GLU A 65 -1.95 26.73 8.72
N ILE A 66 -1.47 25.47 8.73
CA ILE A 66 -0.98 24.81 7.51
C ILE A 66 -2.06 24.80 6.42
N ILE A 67 -3.31 24.49 6.76
CA ILE A 67 -4.41 24.53 5.80
C ILE A 67 -4.60 25.96 5.26
N ARG A 68 -4.64 26.96 6.15
CA ARG A 68 -4.88 28.36 5.73
C ARG A 68 -3.86 28.88 4.75
N ILE A 69 -2.58 28.50 4.89
CA ILE A 69 -1.48 29.02 4.08
C ILE A 69 -1.20 28.20 2.82
N SER A 70 -1.79 27.01 2.66
CA SER A 70 -1.50 26.08 1.57
C SER A 70 -2.41 26.32 0.36
N ASP A 71 -1.89 26.07 -0.84
CA ASP A 71 -2.66 26.01 -2.08
C ASP A 71 -3.24 24.58 -2.29
N LEU A 72 -2.47 23.55 -1.90
CA LEU A 72 -2.86 22.16 -1.89
C LEU A 72 -2.66 21.59 -0.50
N VAL A 73 -3.63 20.81 -0.01
CA VAL A 73 -3.57 20.10 1.25
C VAL A 73 -3.60 18.59 0.99
N LEU A 74 -2.60 17.88 1.52
CA LEU A 74 -2.50 16.42 1.44
C LEU A 74 -2.66 15.81 2.82
N PHE A 75 -3.70 15.01 3.02
CA PHE A 75 -3.92 14.23 4.23
C PHE A 75 -3.18 12.89 4.13
N ALA A 76 -2.14 12.72 4.93
CA ALA A 76 -1.29 11.53 5.01
C ALA A 76 -1.29 10.94 6.43
N VAL A 77 -2.43 10.94 7.07
CA VAL A 77 -2.69 10.51 8.45
C VAL A 77 -3.14 9.05 8.52
N PRO A 78 -3.10 8.40 9.71
CA PRO A 78 -3.58 7.03 9.87
C PRO A 78 -5.03 6.87 9.40
N LEU A 79 -5.34 5.75 8.73
CA LEU A 79 -6.65 5.49 8.11
C LEU A 79 -7.82 5.70 9.08
N HIS A 80 -7.71 5.21 10.32
CA HIS A 80 -8.77 5.30 11.32
C HIS A 80 -9.03 6.72 11.84
N GLU A 81 -8.09 7.64 11.65
CA GLU A 81 -8.21 9.05 12.04
C GLU A 81 -8.55 9.96 10.85
N THR A 82 -8.40 9.47 9.60
CA THR A 82 -8.50 10.30 8.40
C THR A 82 -9.81 11.07 8.34
N VAL A 83 -10.94 10.41 8.53
CA VAL A 83 -12.28 11.03 8.44
C VAL A 83 -12.49 12.10 9.52
N SER A 84 -12.08 11.84 10.76
CA SER A 84 -12.21 12.81 11.85
C SER A 84 -11.30 14.03 11.65
N ILE A 85 -10.04 13.81 11.28
CA ILE A 85 -9.09 14.90 11.03
C ILE A 85 -9.56 15.77 9.87
N ILE A 86 -10.03 15.18 8.76
CA ILE A 86 -10.59 15.95 7.64
C ILE A 86 -11.77 16.77 8.11
N ARG A 87 -12.73 16.19 8.84
CA ARG A 87 -13.91 16.87 9.36
C ARG A 87 -13.57 18.09 10.19
N ASP A 88 -12.62 17.96 11.11
CA ASP A 88 -12.22 19.02 12.03
C ASP A 88 -11.50 20.16 11.29
N LEU A 89 -10.85 19.86 10.15
CA LEU A 89 -10.06 20.82 9.40
C LEU A 89 -10.80 21.48 8.22
N ILE A 90 -11.93 20.92 7.77
CA ILE A 90 -12.77 21.50 6.70
C ILE A 90 -13.13 22.97 6.93
N PRO A 91 -13.47 23.44 8.16
CA PRO A 91 -13.83 24.85 8.38
C PRO A 91 -12.73 25.86 8.02
N TYR A 92 -11.50 25.42 7.91
CA TYR A 92 -10.33 26.29 7.58
C TYR A 92 -9.96 26.28 6.10
N THR A 93 -10.68 25.51 5.27
CA THR A 93 -10.42 25.39 3.83
C THR A 93 -11.02 26.53 3.00
N ARG A 94 -10.51 26.74 1.79
CA ARG A 94 -10.91 27.81 0.88
C ARG A 94 -11.24 27.25 -0.52
N PRO A 95 -12.09 27.98 -1.32
CA PRO A 95 -12.51 27.52 -2.66
C PRO A 95 -11.34 27.29 -3.64
N GLU A 96 -10.22 28.02 -3.48
CA GLU A 96 -9.09 27.97 -4.39
C GLU A 96 -8.14 26.80 -4.12
N GLN A 97 -8.38 26.05 -3.07
CA GLN A 97 -7.52 24.93 -2.67
C GLN A 97 -7.87 23.64 -3.39
N LEU A 98 -6.87 22.75 -3.48
CA LEU A 98 -7.05 21.34 -3.79
C LEU A 98 -6.80 20.52 -2.53
N LEU A 99 -7.79 19.71 -2.15
CA LEU A 99 -7.67 18.74 -1.07
C LEU A 99 -7.44 17.34 -1.64
N MET A 100 -6.44 16.65 -1.13
CA MET A 100 -6.13 15.27 -1.46
C MET A 100 -5.89 14.44 -0.19
N ASP A 101 -6.15 13.15 -0.25
CA ASP A 101 -5.80 12.20 0.80
C ASP A 101 -5.04 11.00 0.22
N LEU A 102 -4.29 10.27 1.05
CA LEU A 102 -3.53 9.07 0.68
C LEU A 102 -4.06 7.79 1.35
N SER A 103 -5.24 7.85 1.96
CA SER A 103 -5.78 6.73 2.75
C SER A 103 -6.16 5.52 1.89
N SER A 104 -6.27 4.35 2.51
CA SER A 104 -6.60 3.09 1.84
C SER A 104 -8.10 2.91 1.56
N LEU A 105 -8.96 3.82 2.00
CA LEU A 105 -10.39 3.89 1.69
C LEU A 105 -10.74 5.26 1.13
N LYS A 106 -11.74 5.34 0.24
CA LYS A 106 -12.06 6.57 -0.49
C LYS A 106 -13.42 7.15 -0.17
N VAL A 107 -14.41 6.32 0.10
CA VAL A 107 -15.80 6.82 0.32
C VAL A 107 -15.84 7.81 1.48
N GLY A 108 -15.40 7.41 2.66
CA GLY A 108 -15.46 8.26 3.85
C GLY A 108 -14.66 9.57 3.74
N PRO A 109 -13.35 9.51 3.41
CA PRO A 109 -12.54 10.71 3.25
C PRO A 109 -13.07 11.68 2.20
N ILE A 110 -13.48 11.19 1.04
CA ILE A 110 -14.03 12.04 -0.03
C ILE A 110 -15.35 12.67 0.40
N GLN A 111 -16.24 11.94 1.03
CA GLN A 111 -17.50 12.51 1.54
C GLN A 111 -17.26 13.67 2.52
N GLU A 112 -16.29 13.54 3.41
CA GLU A 112 -15.94 14.65 4.33
C GLU A 112 -15.27 15.80 3.57
N MET A 113 -14.33 15.55 2.68
CA MET A 113 -13.69 16.60 1.87
C MET A 113 -14.73 17.35 1.00
N LEU A 114 -15.77 16.70 0.48
CA LEU A 114 -16.85 17.31 -0.31
C LEU A 114 -17.67 18.34 0.47
N ARG A 115 -17.58 18.37 1.80
CA ARG A 115 -18.23 19.41 2.63
C ARG A 115 -17.47 20.75 2.57
N SER A 116 -16.22 20.74 2.08
CA SER A 116 -15.46 21.96 1.82
C SER A 116 -15.91 22.62 0.50
N PRO A 117 -15.55 23.89 0.26
CA PRO A 117 -15.74 24.51 -1.05
C PRO A 117 -14.64 24.18 -2.07
N SER A 118 -13.60 23.48 -1.70
CA SER A 118 -12.35 23.25 -2.44
C SER A 118 -12.48 22.21 -3.57
N SER A 119 -11.51 22.17 -4.48
CA SER A 119 -11.33 21.02 -5.41
C SER A 119 -10.92 19.75 -4.62
N ILE A 120 -11.32 18.56 -5.09
CA ILE A 120 -11.14 17.31 -4.34
C ILE A 120 -10.72 16.16 -5.22
N VAL A 121 -9.65 15.48 -4.83
CA VAL A 121 -9.20 14.22 -5.41
C VAL A 121 -8.76 13.27 -4.30
N GLY A 122 -9.41 12.12 -4.19
CA GLY A 122 -8.91 11.02 -3.34
C GLY A 122 -7.81 10.24 -4.05
N LEU A 123 -6.70 9.98 -3.38
CA LEU A 123 -5.60 9.18 -3.89
C LEU A 123 -5.37 7.95 -3.01
N HIS A 124 -4.98 6.85 -3.62
CA HIS A 124 -4.52 5.66 -2.91
C HIS A 124 -3.29 5.08 -3.61
N PRO A 125 -2.08 5.37 -3.14
CA PRO A 125 -0.86 4.70 -3.57
C PRO A 125 -0.94 3.21 -3.24
N MET A 126 -0.84 2.34 -4.27
CA MET A 126 -0.88 0.88 -4.07
C MET A 126 0.49 0.33 -3.62
N PHE A 127 1.24 1.13 -2.86
CA PHE A 127 2.58 0.84 -2.35
C PHE A 127 2.80 1.50 -0.99
N GLY A 128 3.75 0.98 -0.23
CA GLY A 128 4.17 1.58 1.05
C GLY A 128 5.31 2.59 0.87
N GLY A 129 5.63 3.33 1.94
CA GLY A 129 6.67 4.37 1.93
C GLY A 129 8.12 3.88 1.77
N SER A 130 8.34 2.56 1.68
CA SER A 130 9.67 1.94 1.55
C SER A 130 10.07 1.62 0.10
N ILE A 131 9.34 2.12 -0.89
CA ILE A 131 9.68 1.91 -2.30
C ILE A 131 10.94 2.69 -2.69
N SER A 132 11.68 2.18 -3.67
CA SER A 132 12.89 2.81 -4.21
C SER A 132 12.62 3.73 -5.42
N SER A 133 11.45 3.62 -6.05
CA SER A 133 11.06 4.40 -7.23
C SER A 133 9.53 4.43 -7.39
N PHE A 134 9.01 5.50 -7.98
CA PHE A 134 7.63 5.59 -8.44
C PHE A 134 7.39 4.89 -9.77
N ALA A 135 8.46 4.64 -10.54
CA ALA A 135 8.34 3.98 -11.84
C ALA A 135 7.69 2.59 -11.73
N GLY A 136 6.65 2.37 -12.53
CA GLY A 136 5.88 1.13 -12.53
C GLY A 136 4.88 0.96 -11.39
N GLN A 137 4.90 1.85 -10.37
CA GLN A 137 3.93 1.82 -9.28
C GLN A 137 2.55 2.25 -9.74
N THR A 138 1.53 1.74 -9.07
CA THR A 138 0.14 2.13 -9.35
C THR A 138 -0.37 3.04 -8.24
N MET A 139 -1.07 4.11 -8.63
CA MET A 139 -1.87 4.94 -7.74
C MET A 139 -3.31 4.96 -8.25
N VAL A 140 -4.26 4.65 -7.39
CA VAL A 140 -5.68 4.82 -7.70
C VAL A 140 -6.08 6.26 -7.36
N ALA A 141 -6.79 6.90 -8.28
CA ALA A 141 -7.30 8.25 -8.12
C ALA A 141 -8.82 8.27 -8.24
N CYS A 142 -9.46 9.02 -7.35
CA CYS A 142 -10.89 9.28 -7.35
C CYS A 142 -11.14 10.79 -7.44
N PRO A 143 -11.10 11.39 -8.66
CA PRO A 143 -11.44 12.79 -8.86
C PRO A 143 -12.93 12.99 -8.54
N ALA A 144 -13.24 13.75 -7.46
CA ALA A 144 -14.61 13.90 -7.00
C ALA A 144 -15.20 15.29 -7.33
N ARG A 145 -14.39 16.33 -7.21
CA ARG A 145 -14.74 17.70 -7.57
C ARG A 145 -13.47 18.45 -7.97
N ILE A 146 -13.16 18.47 -9.24
CA ILE A 146 -12.00 19.16 -9.79
C ILE A 146 -12.24 19.48 -11.28
N ASP A 147 -11.70 20.59 -11.75
CA ASP A 147 -11.69 20.88 -13.18
C ASP A 147 -10.83 19.87 -13.95
N SER A 148 -11.25 19.50 -15.14
CA SER A 148 -10.60 18.45 -15.94
C SER A 148 -9.15 18.80 -16.33
N ARG A 149 -8.84 20.07 -16.57
CA ARG A 149 -7.49 20.53 -16.91
C ARG A 149 -6.60 20.51 -15.66
N GLU A 150 -7.15 20.95 -14.54
CA GLU A 150 -6.43 20.89 -13.24
C GLU A 150 -6.08 19.47 -12.86
N TRP A 151 -7.04 18.56 -13.02
CA TRP A 151 -6.80 17.14 -12.77
C TRP A 151 -5.76 16.57 -13.75
N SER A 152 -5.86 16.90 -15.03
CA SER A 152 -4.88 16.46 -16.04
C SER A 152 -3.46 16.89 -15.68
N THR A 153 -3.27 18.13 -15.20
CA THR A 153 -1.97 18.63 -14.75
C THR A 153 -1.43 17.86 -13.55
N MET A 154 -2.25 17.64 -12.52
CA MET A 154 -1.87 16.88 -11.34
C MET A 154 -1.56 15.42 -11.67
N ARG A 155 -2.36 14.81 -12.52
CA ARG A 155 -2.17 13.44 -13.00
C ARG A 155 -0.83 13.31 -13.74
N GLN A 156 -0.54 14.23 -14.67
CA GLN A 156 0.70 14.22 -15.43
C GLN A 156 1.94 14.35 -14.55
N LEU A 157 1.84 15.10 -13.45
CA LEU A 157 2.91 15.21 -12.46
C LEU A 157 3.34 13.84 -11.90
N PHE A 158 2.39 12.96 -11.64
CA PHE A 158 2.64 11.60 -11.18
C PHE A 158 3.09 10.67 -12.33
N GLU A 159 2.43 10.77 -13.50
CA GLU A 159 2.77 9.96 -14.67
C GLU A 159 4.19 10.24 -15.19
N ASN A 160 4.67 11.47 -15.09
CA ASN A 160 6.06 11.85 -15.43
C ASN A 160 7.11 11.15 -14.55
N GLN A 161 6.72 10.63 -13.39
CA GLN A 161 7.56 9.78 -12.53
C GLN A 161 7.44 8.28 -12.87
N GLY A 162 6.71 7.95 -13.93
CA GLY A 162 6.48 6.57 -14.36
C GLY A 162 5.39 5.84 -13.57
N MET A 163 4.56 6.56 -12.77
CA MET A 163 3.39 5.96 -12.12
C MET A 163 2.30 5.63 -13.13
N ARG A 164 1.57 4.57 -12.86
CA ARG A 164 0.30 4.26 -13.54
C ARG A 164 -0.85 4.79 -12.72
N ILE A 165 -1.65 5.68 -13.29
CA ILE A 165 -2.82 6.26 -12.63
C ILE A 165 -4.06 5.52 -13.07
N LYS A 166 -4.78 4.90 -12.12
CA LYS A 166 -6.07 4.26 -12.33
C LYS A 166 -7.19 5.11 -11.75
N GLU A 167 -8.02 5.67 -12.59
CA GLU A 167 -9.20 6.43 -12.16
C GLU A 167 -10.41 5.53 -11.92
N CYS A 168 -11.17 5.82 -10.86
CA CYS A 168 -12.48 5.21 -10.58
C CYS A 168 -13.29 6.05 -9.59
N THR A 169 -14.55 5.64 -9.34
CA THR A 169 -15.34 6.23 -8.26
C THR A 169 -14.90 5.72 -6.89
N PRO A 170 -15.18 6.47 -5.80
CA PRO A 170 -14.86 6.04 -4.43
C PRO A 170 -15.46 4.67 -4.07
N GLU A 171 -16.70 4.41 -4.47
CA GLU A 171 -17.41 3.16 -4.21
C GLU A 171 -16.74 1.98 -4.93
N LYS A 172 -16.39 2.20 -6.23
CA LYS A 172 -15.66 1.18 -7.00
C LYS A 172 -14.29 0.92 -6.41
N HIS A 173 -13.61 1.96 -5.93
CA HIS A 173 -12.35 1.83 -5.24
C HIS A 173 -12.48 0.92 -4.00
N ASP A 174 -13.39 1.25 -3.07
CA ASP A 174 -13.52 0.53 -1.80
C ASP A 174 -13.99 -0.93 -2.03
N TYR A 175 -14.85 -1.17 -3.04
CA TYR A 175 -15.16 -2.51 -3.49
C TYR A 175 -13.92 -3.26 -4.00
N MET A 176 -13.10 -2.66 -4.86
CA MET A 176 -11.87 -3.31 -5.34
C MET A 176 -10.87 -3.57 -4.21
N MET A 177 -10.79 -2.66 -3.23
CA MET A 177 -9.92 -2.86 -2.05
C MET A 177 -10.42 -3.97 -1.13
N SER A 178 -11.73 -4.28 -1.12
CA SER A 178 -12.22 -5.47 -0.41
C SER A 178 -11.67 -6.77 -0.99
N ILE A 179 -11.40 -6.80 -2.29
CA ILE A 179 -10.77 -7.95 -2.95
C ILE A 179 -9.24 -7.90 -2.80
N ILE A 180 -8.62 -6.78 -3.22
CA ILE A 180 -7.16 -6.65 -3.33
C ILE A 180 -6.48 -6.60 -1.95
N GLN A 181 -7.14 -5.99 -0.96
CA GLN A 181 -6.57 -5.83 0.38
C GLN A 181 -7.27 -6.73 1.40
N VAL A 182 -8.59 -6.61 1.60
CA VAL A 182 -9.27 -7.34 2.68
C VAL A 182 -9.15 -8.84 2.50
N LEU A 183 -9.51 -9.38 1.34
CA LEU A 183 -9.45 -10.83 1.08
C LEU A 183 -8.03 -11.38 1.32
N PHE A 184 -7.01 -10.77 0.70
CA PHE A 184 -5.64 -11.27 0.81
C PHE A 184 -5.01 -11.04 2.18
N HIS A 185 -5.29 -9.91 2.84
CA HIS A 185 -4.78 -9.69 4.20
C HIS A 185 -5.42 -10.65 5.19
N VAL A 186 -6.74 -10.85 5.12
CA VAL A 186 -7.45 -11.75 6.03
C VAL A 186 -6.98 -13.20 5.86
N THR A 187 -6.87 -13.69 4.62
CA THR A 187 -6.37 -15.06 4.38
C THR A 187 -4.96 -15.25 4.92
N THR A 188 -4.06 -14.28 4.71
CA THR A 188 -2.71 -14.31 5.27
C THR A 188 -2.70 -14.27 6.81
N MET A 189 -3.53 -13.40 7.41
CA MET A 189 -3.63 -13.31 8.88
C MET A 189 -4.24 -14.60 9.48
N VAL A 190 -5.23 -15.21 8.81
CA VAL A 190 -5.80 -16.51 9.22
C VAL A 190 -4.75 -17.59 9.12
N THR A 191 -3.94 -17.64 8.05
CA THR A 191 -2.84 -18.61 7.93
C THR A 191 -1.85 -18.47 9.10
N GLY A 192 -1.42 -17.25 9.42
CA GLY A 192 -0.52 -17.01 10.57
C GLY A 192 -1.16 -17.41 11.91
N ARG A 193 -2.46 -17.19 12.08
CA ARG A 193 -3.21 -17.66 13.24
C ARG A 193 -3.21 -19.19 13.33
N VAL A 194 -3.47 -19.90 12.23
CA VAL A 194 -3.48 -21.37 12.18
C VAL A 194 -2.11 -21.93 12.54
N LEU A 195 -1.01 -21.39 11.98
CA LEU A 195 0.34 -21.80 12.33
C LEU A 195 0.61 -21.67 13.85
N ARG A 196 0.16 -20.58 14.45
CA ARG A 196 0.28 -20.35 15.90
C ARG A 196 -0.56 -21.35 16.71
N GLU A 197 -1.81 -21.62 16.32
CA GLU A 197 -2.71 -22.54 17.02
C GLU A 197 -2.23 -24.00 16.93
N LEU A 198 -1.58 -24.37 15.83
CA LEU A 198 -0.92 -25.65 15.65
C LEU A 198 0.46 -25.72 16.34
N ALA A 199 0.90 -24.64 16.99
CA ALA A 199 2.21 -24.54 17.64
C ALA A 199 3.38 -24.91 16.72
N VAL A 200 3.30 -24.52 15.44
CA VAL A 200 4.29 -24.87 14.41
C VAL A 200 5.59 -24.11 14.66
N ASP A 201 6.73 -24.81 14.68
CA ASP A 201 8.04 -24.18 14.59
C ASP A 201 8.29 -23.78 13.12
N VAL A 202 8.24 -22.47 12.87
CA VAL A 202 8.47 -21.91 11.53
C VAL A 202 9.88 -22.20 11.01
N ALA A 203 10.89 -22.24 11.89
CA ALA A 203 12.26 -22.57 11.50
C ALA A 203 12.35 -24.01 10.96
N GLU A 204 11.68 -24.96 11.65
CA GLU A 204 11.59 -26.34 11.20
C GLU A 204 10.87 -26.45 9.85
N THR A 205 9.75 -25.75 9.65
CA THR A 205 9.05 -25.81 8.35
C THR A 205 9.91 -25.30 7.18
N MET A 206 10.84 -24.36 7.45
CA MET A 206 11.76 -23.86 6.46
C MET A 206 12.85 -24.86 6.05
N GLU A 207 13.06 -25.93 6.81
CA GLU A 207 13.92 -27.06 6.43
C GLU A 207 13.23 -27.98 5.42
N PHE A 208 11.90 -28.05 5.46
CA PHE A 208 11.06 -28.79 4.51
C PHE A 208 10.54 -27.93 3.37
N THR A 209 11.10 -26.73 3.18
CA THR A 209 10.56 -25.70 2.28
C THR A 209 10.60 -26.10 0.80
N SER A 210 9.55 -25.71 0.07
CA SER A 210 9.59 -25.53 -1.38
C SER A 210 9.80 -24.04 -1.73
N PRO A 211 10.22 -23.69 -2.95
CA PRO A 211 10.30 -22.30 -3.38
C PRO A 211 8.98 -21.54 -3.21
N SER A 212 7.85 -22.18 -3.56
CA SER A 212 6.49 -21.59 -3.37
C SER A 212 6.19 -21.32 -1.91
N TYR A 213 6.39 -22.31 -1.04
CA TYR A 213 6.14 -22.15 0.41
C TYR A 213 7.01 -21.03 0.99
N ARG A 214 8.29 -20.95 0.59
CA ARG A 214 9.20 -19.87 1.01
C ARG A 214 8.66 -18.50 0.62
N LEU A 215 8.16 -18.34 -0.61
CA LEU A 215 7.61 -17.07 -1.08
C LEU A 215 6.37 -16.68 -0.27
N GLU A 216 5.45 -17.61 -0.05
CA GLU A 216 4.25 -17.39 0.78
C GLU A 216 4.60 -17.00 2.21
N MET A 217 5.55 -17.71 2.84
CA MET A 217 6.02 -17.39 4.19
C MET A 217 6.70 -16.02 4.29
N ASN A 218 7.43 -15.60 3.25
CA ASN A 218 8.01 -14.26 3.17
C ASN A 218 6.91 -13.19 3.11
N LEU A 219 5.86 -13.40 2.32
CA LEU A 219 4.72 -12.48 2.24
C LEU A 219 3.93 -12.43 3.55
N LEU A 220 3.72 -13.58 4.18
CA LEU A 220 3.10 -13.66 5.50
C LEU A 220 3.93 -12.90 6.55
N GLY A 221 5.23 -13.18 6.64
CA GLY A 221 6.13 -12.50 7.56
C GLY A 221 6.18 -10.98 7.32
N ARG A 222 6.11 -10.54 6.06
CA ARG A 222 6.05 -9.12 5.70
C ARG A 222 4.81 -8.42 6.28
N ILE A 223 3.64 -9.06 6.30
CA ILE A 223 2.42 -8.50 6.91
C ILE A 223 2.61 -8.38 8.42
N PHE A 224 3.06 -9.44 9.10
CA PHE A 224 3.22 -9.44 10.56
C PHE A 224 4.36 -8.56 11.06
N ALA A 225 5.29 -8.16 10.21
CA ALA A 225 6.34 -7.19 10.53
C ALA A 225 5.87 -5.72 10.48
N GLN A 226 4.64 -5.45 10.04
CA GLN A 226 4.10 -4.10 9.90
C GLN A 226 3.15 -3.73 11.06
N ASN A 227 2.66 -2.48 11.04
CA ASN A 227 1.78 -1.98 12.10
C ASN A 227 0.40 -2.68 12.05
N PRO A 228 -0.02 -3.41 13.10
CA PRO A 228 -1.29 -4.12 13.13
C PRO A 228 -2.51 -3.19 13.05
N ALA A 229 -2.39 -1.93 13.52
CA ALA A 229 -3.49 -0.97 13.46
C ALA A 229 -3.87 -0.62 12.01
N LEU A 230 -2.90 -0.61 11.08
CA LEU A 230 -3.18 -0.40 9.65
C LEU A 230 -4.07 -1.52 9.08
N TYR A 231 -3.69 -2.78 9.32
CA TYR A 231 -4.45 -3.94 8.82
C TYR A 231 -5.83 -4.06 9.47
N SER A 232 -5.92 -3.74 10.77
CA SER A 232 -7.19 -3.66 11.48
C SER A 232 -8.10 -2.61 10.83
N ALA A 233 -7.62 -1.41 10.57
CA ALA A 233 -8.40 -0.34 9.96
C ALA A 233 -8.83 -0.71 8.52
N ILE A 234 -7.93 -1.22 7.67
CA ILE A 234 -8.25 -1.66 6.31
C ILE A 234 -9.38 -2.70 6.34
N THR A 235 -9.28 -3.69 7.24
CA THR A 235 -10.25 -4.78 7.31
C THR A 235 -11.57 -4.33 7.92
N GLN A 236 -11.56 -3.59 9.03
CA GLN A 236 -12.79 -3.26 9.77
C GLN A 236 -13.57 -2.10 9.18
N MET A 237 -12.90 -1.16 8.50
CA MET A 237 -13.54 0.04 7.99
C MET A 237 -14.00 -0.10 6.53
N ASN A 238 -13.58 -1.14 5.80
CA ASN A 238 -14.09 -1.36 4.45
C ASN A 238 -15.53 -1.89 4.51
N PRO A 239 -16.50 -1.22 3.85
CA PRO A 239 -17.92 -1.59 3.94
C PRO A 239 -18.26 -2.98 3.37
N PHE A 240 -17.40 -3.53 2.50
CA PHE A 240 -17.59 -4.83 1.86
C PHE A 240 -16.91 -5.99 2.60
N THR A 241 -16.28 -5.75 3.75
CA THR A 241 -15.55 -6.78 4.50
C THR A 241 -16.45 -7.94 4.89
N ARG A 242 -17.68 -7.67 5.33
CA ARG A 242 -18.63 -8.72 5.72
C ARG A 242 -18.84 -9.71 4.59
N ASP A 243 -19.13 -9.23 3.38
CA ASP A 243 -19.39 -10.07 2.21
C ASP A 243 -18.18 -10.95 1.87
N VAL A 244 -16.97 -10.40 1.97
CA VAL A 244 -15.72 -11.15 1.76
C VAL A 244 -15.57 -12.27 2.80
N LEU A 245 -15.82 -11.98 4.08
CA LEU A 245 -15.72 -12.95 5.15
C LEU A 245 -16.75 -14.07 5.02
N ASP A 246 -17.99 -13.73 4.68
CA ASP A 246 -19.08 -14.69 4.47
C ASP A 246 -18.74 -15.67 3.32
N HIS A 247 -18.16 -15.16 2.23
CA HIS A 247 -17.70 -16.00 1.11
C HIS A 247 -16.51 -16.89 1.48
N LEU A 248 -15.55 -16.38 2.26
CA LEU A 248 -14.42 -17.16 2.76
C LEU A 248 -14.90 -18.31 3.67
N GLU A 249 -15.81 -18.01 4.60
CA GLU A 249 -16.38 -19.00 5.51
C GLU A 249 -17.11 -20.10 4.72
N ALA A 250 -17.97 -19.71 3.77
CA ALA A 250 -18.70 -20.64 2.91
C ALA A 250 -17.74 -21.52 2.09
N GLY A 251 -16.66 -20.96 1.57
CA GLY A 251 -15.62 -21.69 0.84
C GLY A 251 -14.95 -22.74 1.73
N LEU A 252 -14.44 -22.35 2.90
CA LEU A 252 -13.81 -23.27 3.86
C LEU A 252 -14.75 -24.39 4.31
N LYS A 253 -16.02 -24.05 4.57
CA LYS A 253 -17.04 -25.05 4.92
C LYS A 253 -17.22 -26.07 3.81
N ARG A 254 -17.26 -25.63 2.55
CA ARG A 254 -17.40 -26.49 1.38
C ARG A 254 -16.21 -27.45 1.23
N TYR A 255 -14.98 -26.97 1.35
CA TYR A 255 -13.78 -27.82 1.33
C TYR A 255 -13.80 -28.86 2.43
N LYS A 256 -14.23 -28.51 3.64
CA LYS A 256 -14.37 -29.46 4.77
C LYS A 256 -15.45 -30.50 4.51
N GLU A 257 -16.57 -30.14 3.88
CA GLU A 257 -17.64 -31.08 3.49
C GLU A 257 -17.11 -32.11 2.49
N TRP A 258 -16.38 -31.70 1.43
CA TRP A 258 -15.79 -32.59 0.45
C TRP A 258 -14.74 -33.52 1.06
N TYR A 259 -13.88 -32.98 1.92
CA TYR A 259 -12.92 -33.80 2.66
C TYR A 259 -13.60 -34.90 3.49
N ASN A 260 -14.66 -34.56 4.24
CA ASN A 260 -15.37 -35.49 5.08
C ASN A 260 -16.16 -36.57 4.28
N ALA A 261 -16.57 -36.22 3.06
CA ALA A 261 -17.30 -37.12 2.17
C ALA A 261 -16.38 -37.91 1.22
N ASP A 262 -15.07 -37.69 1.27
CA ASP A 262 -14.07 -38.23 0.31
C ASP A 262 -14.45 -37.95 -1.15
N ASP A 263 -15.02 -36.75 -1.41
CA ASP A 263 -15.56 -36.37 -2.71
C ASP A 263 -14.49 -35.61 -3.54
N LEU A 264 -13.54 -36.39 -4.07
CA LEU A 264 -12.51 -35.92 -4.95
C LEU A 264 -13.09 -35.30 -6.25
N SER A 265 -14.23 -35.79 -6.71
CA SER A 265 -14.84 -35.32 -7.96
C SER A 265 -15.40 -33.91 -7.83
N ALA A 266 -16.03 -33.60 -6.71
CA ALA A 266 -16.53 -32.26 -6.41
C ALA A 266 -15.36 -31.28 -6.26
N PHE A 267 -14.29 -31.66 -5.58
CA PHE A 267 -13.07 -30.85 -5.46
C PHE A 267 -12.49 -30.52 -6.84
N VAL A 268 -12.25 -31.53 -7.69
CA VAL A 268 -11.69 -31.33 -9.03
C VAL A 268 -12.60 -30.46 -9.90
N SER A 269 -13.92 -30.65 -9.80
CA SER A 269 -14.90 -29.83 -10.55
C SER A 269 -14.84 -28.37 -10.12
N ASP A 270 -14.74 -28.08 -8.83
CA ASP A 270 -14.65 -26.71 -8.32
C ASP A 270 -13.33 -26.02 -8.70
N PHE A 271 -12.23 -26.77 -8.60
CA PHE A 271 -10.91 -26.29 -9.06
C PHE A 271 -10.94 -25.88 -10.54
N LYS A 272 -11.53 -26.71 -11.41
CA LYS A 272 -11.66 -26.40 -12.85
C LYS A 272 -12.50 -25.14 -13.08
N ARG A 273 -13.63 -24.98 -12.39
CA ARG A 273 -14.45 -23.76 -12.50
C ARG A 273 -13.71 -22.52 -12.06
N SER A 274 -12.88 -22.63 -11.01
CA SER A 274 -12.03 -21.51 -10.57
C SER A 274 -10.98 -21.18 -11.62
N ALA A 275 -10.33 -22.18 -12.22
CA ALA A 275 -9.36 -21.97 -13.30
C ALA A 275 -10.02 -21.36 -14.55
N GLU A 276 -11.23 -21.82 -14.93
CA GLU A 276 -12.01 -21.22 -16.03
C GLU A 276 -12.36 -19.76 -15.76
N HIS A 277 -12.72 -19.40 -14.53
CA HIS A 277 -12.99 -18.02 -14.12
C HIS A 277 -11.75 -17.13 -14.20
N LEU A 278 -10.57 -17.65 -13.82
CA LEU A 278 -9.30 -16.94 -13.91
C LEU A 278 -8.79 -16.82 -15.36
N GLY A 279 -9.17 -17.76 -16.24
CA GLY A 279 -8.87 -17.72 -17.66
C GLY A 279 -7.39 -17.63 -17.98
N ASP A 280 -7.02 -16.79 -18.94
CA ASP A 280 -5.64 -16.61 -19.43
C ASP A 280 -4.66 -16.14 -18.34
N PHE A 281 -5.18 -15.56 -17.27
CA PHE A 281 -4.35 -15.14 -16.13
C PHE A 281 -3.58 -16.31 -15.52
N CYS A 282 -4.13 -17.54 -15.53
CA CYS A 282 -3.45 -18.72 -14.99
C CYS A 282 -2.11 -18.98 -15.69
N GLY A 283 -2.07 -18.87 -17.03
CA GLY A 283 -0.85 -19.04 -17.82
C GLY A 283 0.19 -17.96 -17.51
N LEU A 284 -0.23 -16.69 -17.57
CA LEU A 284 0.62 -15.55 -17.25
C LEU A 284 1.19 -15.64 -15.82
N ALA A 285 0.33 -15.93 -14.86
CA ALA A 285 0.73 -16.07 -13.46
C ALA A 285 1.74 -17.21 -13.25
N PHE A 286 1.58 -18.33 -13.98
CA PHE A 286 2.53 -19.44 -13.91
C PHE A 286 3.91 -19.03 -14.40
N GLU A 287 4.01 -18.30 -15.53
CA GLU A 287 5.28 -17.81 -16.09
C GLU A 287 5.94 -16.79 -15.15
N GLU A 288 5.21 -15.76 -14.71
CA GLU A 288 5.73 -14.73 -13.81
C GLU A 288 6.16 -15.29 -12.44
N SER A 289 5.34 -16.17 -11.86
CA SER A 289 5.69 -16.79 -10.58
C SER A 289 6.90 -17.72 -10.69
N SER A 290 7.10 -18.42 -11.80
CA SER A 290 8.28 -19.26 -12.01
C SER A 290 9.58 -18.44 -11.90
N ALA A 291 9.64 -17.28 -12.54
CA ALA A 291 10.79 -16.37 -12.44
C ALA A 291 11.02 -15.86 -10.99
N LEU A 292 9.94 -15.55 -10.26
CA LEU A 292 10.04 -15.14 -8.86
C LEU A 292 10.52 -16.28 -7.95
N LEU A 293 10.09 -17.50 -8.20
CA LEU A 293 10.53 -18.67 -7.45
C LEU A 293 12.03 -18.94 -7.66
N ASP A 294 12.51 -18.88 -8.90
CA ASP A 294 13.94 -19.02 -9.22
C ASP A 294 14.77 -17.94 -8.51
N PHE A 295 14.33 -16.67 -8.56
CA PHE A 295 14.97 -15.57 -7.85
C PHE A 295 14.99 -15.80 -6.32
N SER A 296 13.89 -16.33 -5.76
CA SER A 296 13.79 -16.64 -4.33
C SER A 296 14.80 -17.70 -3.88
N VAL A 297 15.03 -18.72 -4.72
CA VAL A 297 16.03 -19.77 -4.47
C VAL A 297 17.44 -19.17 -4.50
N GLU A 298 17.77 -18.36 -5.50
CA GLU A 298 19.08 -17.72 -5.62
C GLU A 298 19.36 -16.78 -4.42
N LEU A 299 18.37 -15.98 -4.01
CA LEU A 299 18.47 -15.11 -2.85
C LEU A 299 18.72 -15.89 -1.54
N ALA A 300 18.12 -17.07 -1.41
CA ALA A 300 18.35 -17.94 -0.24
C ALA A 300 19.75 -18.52 -0.24
N ARG A 301 20.28 -18.92 -1.40
CA ARG A 301 21.62 -19.47 -1.58
C ARG A 301 22.68 -18.44 -1.20
N THR A 302 22.61 -17.24 -1.74
CA THR A 302 23.57 -16.15 -1.43
C THR A 302 23.59 -15.78 0.06
N ARG A 303 22.43 -15.73 0.71
CA ARG A 303 22.36 -15.45 2.17
C ARG A 303 23.02 -16.55 3.01
N THR A 304 22.95 -17.79 2.57
CA THR A 304 23.60 -18.92 3.27
C THR A 304 25.11 -18.84 3.12
N GLU A 305 25.60 -18.53 1.92
CA GLU A 305 27.02 -18.34 1.65
C GLU A 305 27.63 -17.20 2.48
N ASP A 306 26.97 -16.03 2.52
CA ASP A 306 27.38 -14.88 3.33
C ASP A 306 27.43 -15.20 4.84
N ARG A 307 26.49 -16.02 5.33
CA ARG A 307 26.45 -16.44 6.73
C ARG A 307 27.60 -17.36 7.08
N ASN A 308 27.93 -18.30 6.20
CA ASN A 308 29.04 -19.23 6.39
C ASN A 308 30.38 -18.48 6.38
N GLN A 309 30.61 -17.56 5.44
CA GLN A 309 31.83 -16.73 5.38
C GLN A 309 32.02 -15.88 6.64
N LYS A 310 30.94 -15.30 7.19
CA LYS A 310 31.02 -14.55 8.46
C LYS A 310 31.35 -15.42 9.66
N THR A 311 30.90 -16.67 9.66
CA THR A 311 31.19 -17.63 10.74
C THR A 311 32.63 -18.12 10.67
N GLU A 312 33.14 -18.40 9.47
CA GLU A 312 34.54 -18.81 9.26
C GLU A 312 35.52 -17.68 9.57
N GLY A 313 35.29 -16.46 9.07
CA GLY A 313 36.12 -15.29 9.39
C GLY A 313 36.06 -14.84 10.87
N GLY A 314 34.99 -15.20 11.58
CA GLY A 314 34.86 -15.01 13.03
C GLY A 314 35.71 -16.00 13.82
N ASN A 315 35.79 -17.25 13.38
CA ASN A 315 36.62 -18.29 13.99
C ASN A 315 38.10 -18.04 13.76
N GLU A 316 38.54 -17.65 12.55
CA GLU A 316 39.95 -17.30 12.29
C GLU A 316 40.45 -16.13 13.15
N LYS A 317 39.59 -15.10 13.36
CA LYS A 317 39.93 -13.98 14.25
C LYS A 317 39.97 -14.36 15.73
N ALA A 318 39.25 -15.39 16.15
CA ALA A 318 39.27 -15.91 17.50
C ALA A 318 40.51 -16.80 17.75
N GLU A 319 40.95 -17.56 16.75
CA GLU A 319 42.19 -18.37 16.81
C GLU A 319 43.47 -17.52 16.79
N MET A 320 43.49 -16.41 16.02
CA MET A 320 44.64 -15.49 16.01
C MET A 320 44.80 -14.66 17.31
N ARG A 321 43.83 -14.70 18.21
CA ARG A 321 43.87 -13.99 19.51
C ARG A 321 44.20 -14.92 20.69
N ARG A 322 44.44 -16.19 20.44
CA ARG A 322 44.96 -17.17 21.41
C ARG A 322 46.44 -17.43 21.18
#